data_3f394f5dfa9efaa0f34f47f5fb102a4a
#
_entry.id   3f394f5dfa9efaa0f34f47f5fb102a4a
#
_cell.length_a   1.000
_cell.length_b   1.000
_cell.length_c   1.000
_cell.angle_alpha   90.00
_cell.angle_beta   90.00
_cell.angle_gamma   90.00
#
_symmetry.space_group_name_H-M   'P 1'
#
loop_
_entity.id
_entity.type
_entity.pdbx_description
1 polymer ?
#
loop_
_entity_poly.entity_id
_entity_poly.type
_entity_poly.pdbx_seq_one_letter_code
_entity_poly.pdbx_strand_id
1 'polypeptide(L)'
;KKYIFTHHANLNKLYTFFMRIIYKIVKIKGVSVYVSESALSNAKTLNNQPILIPNMIEINKNIEFNNKKKFLFVGRNEKRKNFNFFYLLSKEKSFQDYEFEAITNENIKNFNGVIYLKPNDDEKNIIFKNSSIYLALNTKNESFGITLIEAINSGNIVISSNLTAFKDVLEESGIYYERNSYKSLLSLLTNTFKSDLHFLWEKQYKSIQKYDIEKNMERYVLLYLNN
;
A
#
# COMPACT_ATOMS: atom_id res chain seq x y z
N LYS A 1 9.89 -5.70 33.33
CA LYS A 1 10.16 -5.32 31.93
C LYS A 1 8.83 -5.01 31.25
N LYS A 2 8.74 -3.88 30.56
CA LYS A 2 7.63 -3.54 29.70
C LYS A 2 7.96 -3.97 28.27
N TYR A 3 6.95 -4.35 27.49
CA TYR A 3 7.14 -4.84 26.12
C TYR A 3 6.43 -3.90 25.15
N ILE A 4 7.00 -3.73 23.96
CA ILE A 4 6.39 -3.01 22.84
C ILE A 4 6.01 -4.05 21.79
N PHE A 5 4.73 -4.10 21.41
CA PHE A 5 4.20 -5.04 20.42
C PHE A 5 3.76 -4.25 19.19
N THR A 6 4.41 -4.45 18.05
CA THR A 6 4.00 -3.81 16.81
C THR A 6 3.14 -4.75 15.97
N HIS A 7 1.95 -4.31 15.61
CA HIS A 7 0.97 -5.06 14.84
C HIS A 7 0.92 -4.56 13.39
N HIS A 8 1.53 -5.33 12.48
CA HIS A 8 1.60 -5.03 11.05
C HIS A 8 0.46 -5.63 10.23
N ALA A 9 -0.44 -6.41 10.83
CA ALA A 9 -1.53 -7.07 10.15
C ALA A 9 -2.87 -6.85 10.86
N ASN A 10 -3.95 -6.89 10.09
CA ASN A 10 -5.29 -6.96 10.63
C ASN A 10 -5.49 -8.31 11.31
N LEU A 11 -5.69 -8.30 12.62
CA LEU A 11 -5.92 -9.51 13.42
C LEU A 11 -7.33 -10.03 13.17
N ASN A 12 -7.48 -11.33 12.90
CA ASN A 12 -8.80 -11.93 12.85
C ASN A 12 -9.39 -12.07 14.27
N LYS A 13 -10.72 -12.18 14.37
CA LYS A 13 -11.44 -12.24 15.65
C LYS A 13 -10.95 -13.39 16.56
N LEU A 14 -10.62 -14.54 15.99
CA LEU A 14 -10.16 -15.71 16.73
C LEU A 14 -8.78 -15.47 17.33
N TYR A 15 -7.83 -14.94 16.55
CA TYR A 15 -6.49 -14.59 17.04
C TYR A 15 -6.57 -13.52 18.12
N THR A 16 -7.41 -12.50 17.94
CA THR A 16 -7.66 -11.45 18.94
C THR A 16 -8.18 -12.03 20.26
N PHE A 17 -9.09 -13.00 20.19
CA PHE A 17 -9.62 -13.68 21.36
C PHE A 17 -8.51 -14.46 22.11
N PHE A 18 -7.70 -15.27 21.40
CA PHE A 18 -6.59 -16.00 22.03
C PHE A 18 -5.54 -15.06 22.62
N MET A 19 -5.19 -13.99 21.94
CA MET A 19 -4.24 -13.00 22.47
C MET A 19 -4.74 -12.34 23.76
N ARG A 20 -6.04 -12.04 23.87
CA ARG A 20 -6.63 -11.55 25.13
C ARG A 20 -6.44 -12.52 26.29
N ILE A 21 -6.64 -13.80 26.06
CA ILE A 21 -6.44 -14.84 27.08
C ILE A 21 -4.98 -14.88 27.51
N ILE A 22 -4.05 -14.89 26.54
CA ILE A 22 -2.60 -14.89 26.82
C ILE A 22 -2.21 -13.65 27.61
N TYR A 23 -2.61 -12.44 27.19
CA TYR A 23 -2.29 -11.21 27.93
C TYR A 23 -2.81 -11.22 29.37
N LYS A 24 -4.01 -11.79 29.61
CA LYS A 24 -4.57 -11.92 30.96
C LYS A 24 -3.80 -12.93 31.81
N ILE A 25 -3.46 -14.09 31.24
CA ILE A 25 -2.77 -15.17 31.96
C ILE A 25 -1.32 -14.77 32.29
N VAL A 26 -0.60 -14.22 31.33
CA VAL A 26 0.83 -13.90 31.48
C VAL A 26 1.07 -12.56 32.14
N LYS A 27 -0.01 -11.78 32.40
CA LYS A 27 0.07 -10.41 32.99
C LYS A 27 1.12 -9.52 32.31
N ILE A 28 1.25 -9.64 31.00
CA ILE A 28 2.22 -8.87 30.22
C ILE A 28 1.84 -7.39 30.28
N LYS A 29 2.71 -6.58 30.90
CA LYS A 29 2.62 -5.12 30.82
C LYS A 29 3.33 -4.67 29.56
N GLY A 30 2.63 -3.98 28.67
CA GLY A 30 3.22 -3.51 27.41
C GLY A 30 2.34 -2.53 26.68
N VAL A 31 2.92 -1.91 25.67
CA VAL A 31 2.25 -0.98 24.77
C VAL A 31 2.06 -1.68 23.41
N SER A 32 0.86 -1.57 22.85
CA SER A 32 0.58 -2.10 21.50
C SER A 32 0.62 -0.96 20.49
N VAL A 33 1.50 -1.08 19.51
CA VAL A 33 1.61 -0.15 18.38
C VAL A 33 0.89 -0.74 17.17
N TYR A 34 0.05 0.06 16.54
CA TYR A 34 -0.69 -0.31 15.32
C TYR A 34 -0.26 0.57 14.17
N VAL A 35 -0.15 -0.01 12.98
CA VAL A 35 0.37 0.69 11.79
C VAL A 35 -0.71 1.41 10.98
N SER A 36 -1.99 1.19 11.27
CA SER A 36 -3.11 1.87 10.60
C SER A 36 -4.33 1.95 11.50
N GLU A 37 -5.23 2.88 11.21
CA GLU A 37 -6.53 2.99 11.89
C GLU A 37 -7.37 1.72 11.72
N SER A 38 -7.33 1.09 10.56
CA SER A 38 -8.02 -0.18 10.34
C SER A 38 -7.45 -1.32 11.19
N ALA A 39 -6.13 -1.38 11.37
CA ALA A 39 -5.49 -2.34 12.27
C ALA A 39 -5.86 -2.05 13.74
N LEU A 40 -5.85 -0.79 14.14
CA LEU A 40 -6.23 -0.33 15.47
C LEU A 40 -7.71 -0.62 15.77
N SER A 41 -8.62 -0.31 14.87
CA SER A 41 -10.06 -0.53 15.05
C SER A 41 -10.41 -2.00 15.26
N ASN A 42 -9.71 -2.90 14.55
CA ASN A 42 -9.88 -4.35 14.70
C ASN A 42 -9.31 -4.89 16.02
N ALA A 43 -8.41 -4.15 16.66
CA ALA A 43 -7.66 -4.59 17.83
C ALA A 43 -7.97 -3.83 19.12
N LYS A 44 -8.88 -2.86 19.10
CA LYS A 44 -9.30 -1.98 20.25
C LYS A 44 -9.56 -2.70 21.58
N THR A 45 -9.50 -4.00 21.59
CA THR A 45 -9.86 -4.85 22.71
C THR A 45 -8.66 -5.60 23.33
N LEU A 46 -7.45 -5.43 22.81
CA LEU A 46 -6.29 -6.20 23.26
C LEU A 46 -5.50 -5.51 24.38
N ASN A 47 -5.46 -4.18 24.42
CA ASN A 47 -4.65 -3.46 25.39
C ASN A 47 -5.30 -2.12 25.79
N ASN A 48 -5.00 -1.67 27.03
CA ASN A 48 -5.54 -0.43 27.59
C ASN A 48 -4.91 0.85 27.03
N GLN A 49 -3.79 0.75 26.28
CA GLN A 49 -3.09 1.90 25.68
C GLN A 49 -2.60 1.57 24.27
N PRO A 50 -3.50 1.51 23.29
CA PRO A 50 -3.08 1.34 21.90
C PRO A 50 -2.50 2.65 21.36
N ILE A 51 -1.36 2.57 20.67
CA ILE A 51 -0.70 3.70 20.02
C ILE A 51 -0.69 3.45 18.50
N LEU A 52 -1.06 4.47 17.73
CA LEU A 52 -0.95 4.45 16.29
C LEU A 52 0.39 5.09 15.88
N ILE A 53 1.28 4.28 15.30
CA ILE A 53 2.48 4.75 14.63
C ILE A 53 2.51 4.06 13.26
N PRO A 54 2.31 4.79 12.16
CA PRO A 54 2.23 4.18 10.83
C PRO A 54 3.56 3.59 10.40
N ASN A 55 3.53 2.69 9.42
CA ASN A 55 4.75 2.30 8.73
C ASN A 55 5.39 3.54 8.11
N MET A 56 6.71 3.58 8.11
CA MET A 56 7.50 4.73 7.68
C MET A 56 8.42 4.33 6.54
N ILE A 57 8.71 5.28 5.69
CA ILE A 57 9.74 5.17 4.65
C ILE A 57 10.59 6.45 4.64
N GLU A 58 11.76 6.37 4.05
CA GLU A 58 12.55 7.54 3.71
C GLU A 58 11.90 8.23 2.51
N ILE A 59 11.49 9.49 2.70
CA ILE A 59 10.86 10.28 1.63
C ILE A 59 11.94 10.92 0.75
N ASN A 60 11.90 10.61 -0.55
CA ASN A 60 12.80 11.18 -1.53
C ASN A 60 12.38 12.63 -1.86
N LYS A 61 13.12 13.62 -1.34
CA LYS A 61 12.81 15.06 -1.48
C LYS A 61 13.06 15.60 -2.92
N ASN A 62 13.78 14.82 -3.75
CA ASN A 62 14.18 15.24 -5.10
C ASN A 62 13.51 14.39 -6.20
N ILE A 63 12.32 13.91 -5.95
CA ILE A 63 11.58 13.10 -6.91
C ILE A 63 10.64 13.95 -7.75
N GLU A 64 10.54 13.61 -9.02
CA GLU A 64 9.60 14.18 -9.96
C GLU A 64 8.62 13.13 -10.45
N PHE A 65 7.48 13.57 -10.97
CA PHE A 65 6.51 12.71 -11.60
C PHE A 65 7.09 12.03 -12.85
N ASN A 66 6.93 10.72 -12.94
CA ASN A 66 7.33 9.97 -14.12
C ASN A 66 6.26 10.07 -15.22
N ASN A 67 6.51 10.87 -16.23
CA ASN A 67 5.59 10.99 -17.37
C ASN A 67 5.86 9.93 -18.46
N LYS A 68 5.80 8.65 -18.07
CA LYS A 68 5.93 7.51 -18.98
C LYS A 68 4.56 6.84 -19.15
N LYS A 69 4.30 6.29 -20.33
CA LYS A 69 3.07 5.49 -20.56
C LYS A 69 3.27 4.04 -20.09
N LYS A 70 3.45 3.87 -18.75
CA LYS A 70 3.78 2.57 -18.19
C LYS A 70 3.02 2.29 -16.91
N PHE A 71 2.28 1.18 -16.94
CA PHE A 71 1.58 0.62 -15.79
C PHE A 71 2.46 -0.34 -15.01
N LEU A 72 2.37 -0.29 -13.70
CA LEU A 72 3.04 -1.21 -12.79
C LEU A 72 2.03 -1.91 -11.88
N PHE A 73 2.21 -3.21 -11.72
CA PHE A 73 1.57 -4.04 -10.70
C PHE A 73 2.63 -4.66 -9.79
N VAL A 74 2.39 -4.66 -8.48
CA VAL A 74 3.27 -5.34 -7.51
C VAL A 74 2.44 -6.23 -6.59
N GLY A 75 2.65 -7.52 -6.68
CA GLY A 75 1.97 -8.48 -5.83
C GLY A 75 2.10 -9.91 -6.32
N ARG A 76 1.98 -10.86 -5.38
CA ARG A 76 1.90 -12.28 -5.74
C ARG A 76 0.64 -12.54 -6.58
N ASN A 77 0.69 -13.53 -7.47
CA ASN A 77 -0.50 -13.97 -8.21
C ASN A 77 -1.47 -14.72 -7.28
N GLU A 78 -2.03 -14.00 -6.36
CA GLU A 78 -3.04 -14.46 -5.42
C GLU A 78 -4.39 -13.80 -5.75
N LYS A 79 -5.47 -14.52 -5.57
CA LYS A 79 -6.84 -14.04 -5.83
C LYS A 79 -7.13 -12.68 -5.18
N ARG A 80 -6.60 -12.44 -3.97
CA ARG A 80 -6.79 -11.17 -3.25
C ARG A 80 -6.02 -9.99 -3.85
N LYS A 81 -4.92 -10.22 -4.58
CA LYS A 81 -4.12 -9.19 -5.26
C LYS A 81 -4.70 -8.82 -6.63
N ASN A 82 -5.57 -9.69 -7.17
CA ASN A 82 -6.37 -9.46 -8.37
C ASN A 82 -5.55 -9.13 -9.62
N PHE A 83 -4.46 -9.88 -9.85
CA PHE A 83 -3.67 -9.75 -11.08
C PHE A 83 -4.53 -9.87 -12.35
N ASN A 84 -5.66 -10.59 -12.27
CA ASN A 84 -6.56 -10.76 -13.41
C ASN A 84 -7.03 -9.42 -14.01
N PHE A 85 -7.29 -8.39 -13.22
CA PHE A 85 -7.65 -7.08 -13.74
C PHE A 85 -6.49 -6.42 -14.48
N PHE A 86 -5.26 -6.58 -13.99
CA PHE A 86 -4.06 -6.11 -14.67
C PHE A 86 -3.84 -6.82 -16.01
N TYR A 87 -4.02 -8.14 -16.02
CA TYR A 87 -3.97 -8.97 -17.21
C TYR A 87 -5.00 -8.54 -18.26
N LEU A 88 -6.26 -8.28 -17.86
CA LEU A 88 -7.29 -7.80 -18.77
C LEU A 88 -6.96 -6.42 -19.34
N LEU A 89 -6.46 -5.49 -18.49
CA LEU A 89 -6.04 -4.15 -18.92
C LEU A 89 -4.94 -4.20 -19.98
N SER A 90 -3.98 -5.13 -19.87
CA SER A 90 -2.90 -5.26 -20.85
C SER A 90 -3.38 -5.68 -22.26
N LYS A 91 -4.65 -6.08 -22.39
CA LYS A 91 -5.30 -6.46 -23.64
C LYS A 91 -6.32 -5.44 -24.13
N GLU A 92 -6.58 -4.40 -23.35
CA GLU A 92 -7.53 -3.35 -23.74
C GLU A 92 -6.97 -2.46 -24.86
N LYS A 93 -7.72 -2.31 -25.93
CA LYS A 93 -7.34 -1.46 -27.07
C LYS A 93 -7.06 -0.01 -26.66
N SER A 94 -7.77 0.48 -25.66
CA SER A 94 -7.61 1.86 -25.16
C SER A 94 -6.24 2.12 -24.50
N PHE A 95 -5.51 1.08 -24.15
CA PHE A 95 -4.19 1.16 -23.51
C PHE A 95 -3.08 0.47 -24.31
N GLN A 96 -3.29 0.23 -25.61
CA GLN A 96 -2.29 -0.41 -26.47
C GLN A 96 -0.96 0.35 -26.58
N ASP A 97 -0.98 1.68 -26.34
CA ASP A 97 0.20 2.55 -26.32
C ASP A 97 0.90 2.57 -24.97
N TYR A 98 0.42 1.81 -24.01
CA TYR A 98 1.01 1.69 -22.66
C TYR A 98 1.79 0.40 -22.54
N GLU A 99 2.92 0.47 -21.87
CA GLU A 99 3.66 -0.71 -21.41
C GLU A 99 3.08 -1.23 -20.10
N PHE A 100 3.14 -2.54 -19.91
CA PHE A 100 2.68 -3.20 -18.68
C PHE A 100 3.82 -3.96 -18.03
N GLU A 101 4.12 -3.65 -16.78
CA GLU A 101 5.14 -4.31 -15.99
C GLU A 101 4.55 -4.87 -14.70
N ALA A 102 4.97 -6.07 -14.32
CA ALA A 102 4.51 -6.72 -13.11
C ALA A 102 5.66 -7.30 -12.30
N ILE A 103 5.70 -6.98 -11.01
CA ILE A 103 6.52 -7.70 -10.03
C ILE A 103 5.63 -8.74 -9.37
N THR A 104 5.91 -10.02 -9.62
CA THR A 104 5.10 -11.13 -9.10
C THR A 104 5.95 -12.35 -8.76
N ASN A 105 5.33 -13.44 -8.31
CA ASN A 105 6.02 -14.65 -7.86
C ASN A 105 6.08 -15.75 -8.92
N GLU A 106 5.42 -15.59 -10.06
CA GLU A 106 5.35 -16.57 -11.14
C GLU A 106 5.11 -15.93 -12.50
N ASN A 107 5.52 -16.62 -13.56
CA ASN A 107 5.23 -16.22 -14.93
C ASN A 107 3.76 -16.48 -15.27
N ILE A 108 3.16 -15.54 -16.01
CA ILE A 108 1.75 -15.61 -16.42
C ILE A 108 1.69 -15.71 -17.95
N LYS A 109 1.15 -16.83 -18.41
CA LYS A 109 1.02 -17.10 -19.86
C LYS A 109 0.14 -16.06 -20.53
N ASN A 110 0.55 -15.64 -21.73
CA ASN A 110 -0.19 -14.70 -22.58
C ASN A 110 -0.44 -13.32 -21.93
N PHE A 111 0.33 -12.92 -20.92
CA PHE A 111 0.36 -11.56 -20.44
C PHE A 111 1.05 -10.66 -21.47
N ASN A 112 0.42 -9.55 -21.81
CA ASN A 112 0.98 -8.56 -22.74
C ASN A 112 1.83 -7.54 -21.95
N GLY A 113 3.03 -7.95 -21.55
CA GLY A 113 3.92 -7.09 -20.75
C GLY A 113 5.12 -7.86 -20.21
N VAL A 114 5.91 -7.20 -19.35
CA VAL A 114 7.10 -7.75 -18.71
C VAL A 114 6.80 -8.22 -17.30
N ILE A 115 7.31 -9.38 -16.93
CA ILE A 115 7.21 -9.94 -15.58
C ILE A 115 8.59 -10.01 -14.94
N TYR A 116 8.72 -9.38 -13.78
CA TYR A 116 9.90 -9.47 -12.92
C TYR A 116 9.62 -10.44 -11.77
N LEU A 117 10.45 -11.49 -11.67
CA LEU A 117 10.28 -12.52 -10.64
C LEU A 117 11.20 -12.21 -9.46
N LYS A 118 10.60 -11.82 -8.34
CA LYS A 118 11.31 -11.61 -7.06
C LYS A 118 12.56 -10.72 -7.20
N PRO A 119 12.45 -9.53 -7.80
CA PRO A 119 13.57 -8.60 -7.87
C PRO A 119 14.05 -8.26 -6.45
N ASN A 120 15.34 -7.99 -6.30
CA ASN A 120 15.87 -7.41 -5.07
C ASN A 120 15.37 -5.96 -4.88
N ASP A 121 15.70 -5.33 -3.75
CA ASP A 121 15.18 -3.99 -3.44
C ASP A 121 15.68 -2.92 -4.42
N ASP A 122 16.94 -3.00 -4.89
CA ASP A 122 17.50 -2.06 -5.86
C ASP A 122 16.81 -2.21 -7.23
N GLU A 123 16.63 -3.44 -7.70
CA GLU A 123 15.90 -3.75 -8.94
C GLU A 123 14.44 -3.28 -8.84
N LYS A 124 13.78 -3.53 -7.71
CA LYS A 124 12.42 -3.06 -7.43
C LYS A 124 12.35 -1.53 -7.50
N ASN A 125 13.29 -0.83 -6.91
CA ASN A 125 13.36 0.63 -6.96
C ASN A 125 13.55 1.16 -8.39
N ILE A 126 14.37 0.50 -9.21
CA ILE A 126 14.56 0.86 -10.62
C ILE A 126 13.24 0.67 -11.38
N ILE A 127 12.51 -0.42 -11.17
CA ILE A 127 11.21 -0.69 -11.81
C ILE A 127 10.20 0.40 -11.44
N PHE A 128 10.08 0.76 -10.16
CA PHE A 128 9.21 1.85 -9.71
C PHE A 128 9.56 3.18 -10.38
N LYS A 129 10.85 3.56 -10.42
CA LYS A 129 11.32 4.81 -11.07
C LYS A 129 11.11 4.82 -12.58
N ASN A 130 10.96 3.66 -13.19
CA ASN A 130 10.71 3.52 -14.63
C ASN A 130 9.23 3.40 -14.99
N SER A 131 8.35 3.40 -14.03
CA SER A 131 6.89 3.35 -14.21
C SER A 131 6.26 4.70 -13.90
N SER A 132 5.03 4.94 -14.33
CA SER A 132 4.28 6.17 -14.04
C SER A 132 2.98 5.92 -13.31
N ILE A 133 2.39 4.75 -13.48
CA ILE A 133 1.05 4.45 -12.97
C ILE A 133 1.10 3.13 -12.21
N TYR A 134 1.00 3.19 -10.90
CA TYR A 134 0.92 2.01 -10.07
C TYR A 134 -0.54 1.63 -9.80
N LEU A 135 -0.90 0.37 -10.09
CA LEU A 135 -2.25 -0.16 -9.86
C LEU A 135 -2.28 -1.08 -8.64
N ALA A 136 -2.90 -0.63 -7.57
CA ALA A 136 -3.13 -1.41 -6.36
C ALA A 136 -4.52 -2.07 -6.42
N LEU A 137 -4.59 -3.26 -7.00
CA LEU A 137 -5.84 -3.93 -7.36
C LEU A 137 -6.41 -4.86 -6.28
N ASN A 138 -5.87 -4.82 -5.07
CA ASN A 138 -6.26 -5.71 -3.97
C ASN A 138 -7.76 -5.68 -3.70
N THR A 139 -8.33 -6.85 -3.40
CA THR A 139 -9.76 -7.01 -3.12
C THR A 139 -10.07 -7.14 -1.62
N LYS A 140 -9.08 -7.55 -0.80
CA LYS A 140 -9.22 -7.76 0.64
C LYS A 140 -7.88 -7.97 1.34
N ASN A 141 -7.92 -7.99 2.67
CA ASN A 141 -6.80 -8.40 3.54
C ASN A 141 -5.52 -7.59 3.31
N GLU A 142 -5.67 -6.27 3.23
CA GLU A 142 -4.55 -5.34 3.31
C GLU A 142 -4.61 -4.62 4.64
N SER A 143 -3.47 -4.46 5.30
CA SER A 143 -3.38 -3.81 6.62
C SER A 143 -2.93 -2.36 6.55
N PHE A 144 -2.12 -2.01 5.56
CA PHE A 144 -1.59 -0.67 5.38
C PHE A 144 -1.41 -0.32 3.90
N GLY A 145 -0.62 -1.11 3.16
CA GLY A 145 -0.33 -0.84 1.74
C GLY A 145 0.92 0.02 1.57
N ILE A 146 2.04 -0.40 2.19
CA ILE A 146 3.32 0.32 2.08
C ILE A 146 3.74 0.57 0.62
N THR A 147 3.40 -0.35 -0.29
CA THR A 147 3.68 -0.23 -1.73
C THR A 147 3.01 0.98 -2.40
N LEU A 148 1.92 1.51 -1.85
CA LEU A 148 1.32 2.77 -2.34
C LEU A 148 2.29 3.93 -2.11
N ILE A 149 2.87 3.99 -0.91
CA ILE A 149 3.79 5.05 -0.51
C ILE A 149 5.10 4.92 -1.31
N GLU A 150 5.64 3.70 -1.45
CA GLU A 150 6.82 3.40 -2.26
C GLU A 150 6.62 3.87 -3.71
N ALA A 151 5.47 3.58 -4.31
CA ALA A 151 5.15 3.98 -5.67
C ALA A 151 5.10 5.51 -5.83
N ILE A 152 4.36 6.21 -4.96
CA ILE A 152 4.27 7.68 -5.00
C ILE A 152 5.64 8.31 -4.78
N ASN A 153 6.41 7.79 -3.82
CA ASN A 153 7.78 8.22 -3.50
C ASN A 153 8.81 7.92 -4.61
N SER A 154 8.41 7.16 -5.61
CA SER A 154 9.22 6.86 -6.81
C SER A 154 8.69 7.57 -8.06
N GLY A 155 7.79 8.55 -7.93
CA GLY A 155 7.26 9.33 -9.04
C GLY A 155 6.05 8.72 -9.75
N ASN A 156 5.40 7.71 -9.17
CA ASN A 156 4.21 7.09 -9.77
C ASN A 156 2.92 7.70 -9.21
N ILE A 157 1.95 7.92 -10.08
CA ILE A 157 0.57 8.11 -9.63
C ILE A 157 -0.02 6.76 -9.21
N VAL A 158 -0.74 6.75 -8.10
CA VAL A 158 -1.37 5.54 -7.56
C VAL A 158 -2.86 5.54 -7.81
N ILE A 159 -3.34 4.49 -8.44
CA ILE A 159 -4.77 4.19 -8.60
C ILE A 159 -5.06 2.88 -7.85
N SER A 160 -6.01 2.92 -6.94
CA SER A 160 -6.24 1.78 -6.04
C SER A 160 -7.71 1.38 -5.94
N SER A 161 -7.96 0.16 -5.48
CA SER A 161 -9.31 -0.22 -5.04
C SER A 161 -9.71 0.57 -3.79
N ASN A 162 -11.01 0.71 -3.56
CA ASN A 162 -11.57 1.44 -2.41
C ASN A 162 -11.50 0.66 -1.09
N LEU A 163 -10.40 -0.08 -0.84
CA LEU A 163 -10.15 -0.74 0.45
C LEU A 163 -9.92 0.29 1.56
N THR A 164 -10.46 -0.01 2.74
CA THR A 164 -10.29 0.86 3.92
C THR A 164 -8.83 1.18 4.20
N ALA A 165 -7.94 0.16 4.19
CA ALA A 165 -6.51 0.36 4.40
C ALA A 165 -5.86 1.31 3.36
N PHE A 166 -6.32 1.29 2.12
CA PHE A 166 -5.84 2.20 1.08
C PHE A 166 -6.39 3.62 1.26
N LYS A 167 -7.66 3.72 1.69
CA LYS A 167 -8.26 5.01 2.06
C LYS A 167 -7.60 5.64 3.28
N ASP A 168 -7.20 4.84 4.27
CA ASP A 168 -6.46 5.32 5.45
C ASP A 168 -5.09 5.92 5.04
N VAL A 169 -4.44 5.37 4.00
CA VAL A 169 -3.12 5.81 3.54
C VAL A 169 -3.22 7.04 2.63
N LEU A 170 -4.08 7.00 1.61
CA LEU A 170 -4.15 8.02 0.57
C LEU A 170 -5.15 9.15 0.89
N GLU A 171 -6.09 8.91 1.79
CA GLU A 171 -7.13 9.85 2.22
C GLU A 171 -7.82 10.53 1.03
N GLU A 172 -7.93 11.86 1.03
CA GLU A 172 -8.55 12.65 -0.04
C GLU A 172 -7.69 12.76 -1.32
N SER A 173 -6.40 12.40 -1.24
CA SER A 173 -5.52 12.35 -2.42
C SER A 173 -5.70 11.08 -3.26
N GLY A 174 -6.45 10.10 -2.73
CA GLY A 174 -6.62 8.81 -3.36
C GLY A 174 -7.51 8.83 -4.61
N ILE A 175 -7.11 8.06 -5.60
CA ILE A 175 -7.86 7.80 -6.83
C ILE A 175 -8.39 6.37 -6.73
N TYR A 176 -9.69 6.23 -6.43
CA TYR A 176 -10.28 4.94 -6.05
C TYR A 176 -11.28 4.44 -7.08
N TYR A 177 -11.12 3.16 -7.47
CA TYR A 177 -12.18 2.44 -8.17
C TYR A 177 -12.93 1.51 -7.20
N GLU A 178 -14.16 1.13 -7.56
CA GLU A 178 -14.93 0.17 -6.80
C GLU A 178 -14.30 -1.23 -6.89
N ARG A 179 -13.86 -1.76 -5.75
CA ARG A 179 -13.23 -3.09 -5.70
C ARG A 179 -14.12 -4.17 -6.30
N ASN A 180 -13.51 -5.12 -6.99
CA ASN A 180 -14.17 -6.19 -7.75
C ASN A 180 -14.96 -5.72 -8.98
N SER A 181 -14.92 -4.43 -9.33
CA SER A 181 -15.58 -3.89 -10.53
C SER A 181 -14.55 -3.49 -11.58
N TYR A 182 -14.32 -4.36 -12.57
CA TYR A 182 -13.45 -4.04 -13.71
C TYR A 182 -13.95 -2.84 -14.52
N LYS A 183 -15.28 -2.73 -14.68
CA LYS A 183 -15.92 -1.59 -15.33
C LYS A 183 -15.62 -0.27 -14.61
N SER A 184 -15.66 -0.27 -13.26
CA SER A 184 -15.30 0.90 -12.48
C SER A 184 -13.82 1.30 -12.67
N LEU A 185 -12.92 0.31 -12.71
CA LEU A 185 -11.49 0.56 -12.98
C LEU A 185 -11.28 1.18 -14.37
N LEU A 186 -11.89 0.62 -15.44
CA LEU A 186 -11.78 1.17 -16.79
C LEU A 186 -12.31 2.60 -16.88
N SER A 187 -13.50 2.85 -16.34
CA SER A 187 -14.10 4.18 -16.31
C SER A 187 -13.22 5.19 -15.58
N LEU A 188 -12.69 4.79 -14.42
CA LEU A 188 -11.79 5.63 -13.63
C LEU A 188 -10.52 5.97 -14.40
N LEU A 189 -9.84 4.99 -14.99
CA LEU A 189 -8.62 5.20 -15.78
C LEU A 189 -8.86 6.16 -16.94
N THR A 190 -9.95 5.93 -17.71
CA THR A 190 -10.33 6.79 -18.84
C THR A 190 -10.56 8.24 -18.42
N ASN A 191 -11.14 8.46 -17.25
CA ASN A 191 -11.37 9.81 -16.73
C ASN A 191 -10.11 10.43 -16.14
N THR A 192 -9.31 9.66 -15.39
CA THR A 192 -8.06 10.12 -14.79
C THR A 192 -7.08 10.61 -15.85
N PHE A 193 -7.01 9.94 -17.00
CA PHE A 193 -6.10 10.31 -18.09
C PHE A 193 -6.51 11.56 -18.89
N LYS A 194 -7.68 12.09 -18.63
CA LYS A 194 -8.11 13.41 -19.12
C LYS A 194 -7.68 14.56 -18.19
N SER A 195 -7.21 14.22 -17.00
CA SER A 195 -6.77 15.16 -15.98
C SER A 195 -5.26 15.39 -16.07
N ASP A 196 -4.77 16.42 -15.39
CA ASP A 196 -3.35 16.64 -15.20
C ASP A 196 -2.80 15.59 -14.20
N LEU A 197 -2.09 14.59 -14.71
CA LEU A 197 -1.52 13.51 -13.92
C LEU A 197 -0.42 14.00 -12.97
N HIS A 198 0.35 15.01 -13.38
CA HIS A 198 1.39 15.61 -12.54
C HIS A 198 0.75 16.26 -11.30
N PHE A 199 -0.29 17.03 -11.47
CA PHE A 199 -1.03 17.65 -10.37
C PHE A 199 -1.65 16.61 -9.42
N LEU A 200 -2.20 15.52 -9.95
CA LEU A 200 -2.74 14.43 -9.15
C LEU A 200 -1.64 13.72 -8.34
N TRP A 201 -0.49 13.48 -8.96
CA TRP A 201 0.66 12.92 -8.25
C TRP A 201 1.19 13.85 -7.16
N GLU A 202 1.29 15.16 -7.41
CA GLU A 202 1.71 16.13 -6.38
C GLU A 202 0.81 16.09 -5.13
N LYS A 203 -0.51 15.96 -5.32
CA LYS A 203 -1.44 15.78 -4.20
C LYS A 203 -1.12 14.51 -3.39
N GLN A 204 -0.89 13.40 -4.08
CA GLN A 204 -0.52 12.15 -3.44
C GLN A 204 0.84 12.26 -2.74
N TYR A 205 1.83 12.87 -3.38
CA TYR A 205 3.15 13.07 -2.82
C TYR A 205 3.12 13.95 -1.55
N LYS A 206 2.31 15.00 -1.53
CA LYS A 206 2.08 15.81 -0.32
C LYS A 206 1.44 14.98 0.80
N SER A 207 0.50 14.09 0.48
CA SER A 207 -0.18 13.28 1.48
C SER A 207 0.72 12.25 2.15
N ILE A 208 1.72 11.72 1.45
CA ILE A 208 2.64 10.72 2.01
C ILE A 208 3.74 11.30 2.90
N GLN A 209 3.93 12.62 2.94
CA GLN A 209 4.94 13.29 3.79
C GLN A 209 4.77 12.99 5.29
N LYS A 210 3.57 12.61 5.71
CA LYS A 210 3.28 12.18 7.09
C LYS A 210 3.91 10.82 7.45
N TYR A 211 4.34 10.05 6.46
CA TYR A 211 4.99 8.73 6.64
C TYR A 211 6.52 8.81 6.59
N ASP A 212 7.08 10.01 6.57
CA ASP A 212 8.52 10.21 6.58
C ASP A 212 9.15 9.64 7.87
N ILE A 213 10.18 8.83 7.70
CA ILE A 213 10.92 8.20 8.80
C ILE A 213 11.51 9.27 9.74
N GLU A 214 12.04 10.37 9.20
CA GLU A 214 12.60 11.47 10.00
C GLU A 214 11.56 12.05 10.97
N LYS A 215 10.30 12.18 10.54
CA LYS A 215 9.22 12.74 11.36
C LYS A 215 8.64 11.77 12.40
N ASN A 216 8.71 10.48 12.14
CA ASN A 216 8.03 9.48 12.97
C ASN A 216 8.99 8.68 13.87
N MET A 217 10.30 8.67 13.58
CA MET A 217 11.28 7.93 14.37
C MET A 217 11.31 8.42 15.83
N GLU A 218 11.21 9.72 16.04
CA GLU A 218 11.15 10.33 17.39
C GLU A 218 10.04 9.73 18.26
N ARG A 219 8.89 9.44 17.67
CA ARG A 219 7.74 8.83 18.37
C ARG A 219 8.07 7.42 18.86
N TYR A 220 8.82 6.64 18.08
CA TYR A 220 9.30 5.33 18.50
C TYR A 220 10.37 5.44 19.58
N VAL A 221 11.35 6.35 19.43
CA VAL A 221 12.40 6.60 20.41
C VAL A 221 11.80 6.97 21.76
N LEU A 222 10.89 7.93 21.78
CA LEU A 222 10.20 8.34 23.01
C LEU A 222 9.41 7.19 23.64
N LEU A 223 8.81 6.33 22.84
CA LEU A 223 8.12 5.16 23.31
C LEU A 223 9.05 4.16 24.03
N TYR A 224 10.27 3.96 23.50
CA TYR A 224 11.29 3.11 24.13
C TYR A 224 11.90 3.72 25.40
N LEU A 225 12.11 5.04 25.42
CA LEU A 225 12.72 5.74 26.55
C LEU A 225 11.76 5.84 27.75
N ASN A 226 10.45 5.95 27.49
CA ASN A 226 9.40 6.12 28.51
C ASN A 226 8.79 4.79 29.02
N ASN A 227 9.26 3.64 28.53
CA ASN A 227 8.79 2.31 28.91
C ASN A 227 9.92 1.41 29.42
#